data_5fd007a1c2a7cb0ef28ada16ad8dcb78
#
_entry.id   5fd007a1c2a7cb0ef28ada16ad8dcb78
#
_cell.length_a   1.000
_cell.length_b   1.000
_cell.length_c   1.000
_cell.angle_alpha   90.00
_cell.angle_beta   90.00
_cell.angle_gamma   90.00
#
_symmetry.space_group_name_H-M   'P 1'
#
loop_
_entity.id
_entity.type
_entity.pdbx_description
1 polymer ?
#
loop_
_entity_poly.entity_id
_entity_poly.type
_entity_poly.pdbx_seq_one_letter_code
_entity_poly.pdbx_strand_id
1 'polypeptide(L)'
;MRFIFLSLALSILVLGCKDASPAAATETKEAPAAVEIPEISVEDAEKAIQSGAVALDANSESTREKNGTVPGAVILTSSYKYDVTQLPDDKSKDLIFYCSNTNCTASDAAAERASTNGYKKVHIMREGIKGWKEAGKATKPYPQS
;
A
#
# COMPACT_ATOMS: atom_id res chain seq x y z
N MET A 1 61.96 40.20 23.02
CA MET A 1 61.02 41.22 23.48
C MET A 1 59.78 40.49 23.92
N ARG A 2 59.68 39.99 25.10
CA ARG A 2 59.27 40.55 26.40
C ARG A 2 58.03 41.48 26.24
N PHE A 3 56.90 41.00 26.64
CA PHE A 3 56.02 41.64 27.63
C PHE A 3 55.03 40.65 28.19
N ILE A 4 55.20 40.40 29.46
CA ILE A 4 54.33 39.73 30.40
C ILE A 4 53.26 40.76 30.82
N PHE A 5 51.99 40.43 30.88
CA PHE A 5 51.06 41.06 31.81
C PHE A 5 50.15 40.01 32.44
N LEU A 6 50.32 39.91 33.71
CA LEU A 6 49.65 39.20 34.75
C LEU A 6 48.54 40.11 35.30
N SER A 7 47.31 39.64 35.44
CA SER A 7 46.31 40.14 36.38
C SER A 7 45.15 39.15 36.38
N LEU A 8 44.94 38.39 37.37
CA LEU A 8 44.36 38.52 38.70
C LEU A 8 42.81 38.40 38.67
N ALA A 9 42.37 37.25 39.11
CA ALA A 9 41.18 36.85 39.90
C ALA A 9 39.91 37.75 39.91
N LEU A 10 38.79 37.08 39.68
CA LEU A 10 37.64 37.24 40.59
C LEU A 10 36.74 36.03 40.51
N SER A 11 36.70 35.27 41.61
CA SER A 11 35.78 34.20 41.87
C SER A 11 34.37 34.77 42.11
N ILE A 12 33.38 34.27 41.41
CA ILE A 12 31.97 34.37 41.84
C ILE A 12 31.38 32.99 41.83
N LEU A 13 31.19 32.45 43.00
CA LEU A 13 30.46 31.24 43.32
C LEU A 13 28.99 31.60 43.30
N VAL A 14 28.23 31.06 42.36
CA VAL A 14 26.76 31.07 42.43
C VAL A 14 26.28 29.61 42.43
N LEU A 15 25.91 29.15 43.63
CA LEU A 15 25.08 27.99 43.80
C LEU A 15 23.71 28.33 43.23
N GLY A 16 23.26 27.58 42.23
CA GLY A 16 21.92 27.60 41.73
C GLY A 16 21.55 26.18 41.29
N CYS A 17 21.08 25.38 42.23
CA CYS A 17 20.38 24.16 41.90
C CYS A 17 19.13 24.52 41.11
N LYS A 18 19.01 24.02 39.89
CA LYS A 18 17.72 23.92 39.22
C LYS A 18 17.70 22.63 38.45
N ASP A 19 16.82 21.75 38.95
CA ASP A 19 16.47 20.50 38.32
C ASP A 19 16.07 20.73 36.86
N ALA A 20 16.90 20.24 35.95
CA ALA A 20 16.55 20.09 34.55
C ALA A 20 16.12 18.65 34.37
N SER A 21 14.83 18.42 34.49
CA SER A 21 14.17 17.21 34.02
C SER A 21 14.53 16.97 32.56
N PRO A 22 15.01 15.79 32.16
CA PRO A 22 15.21 15.52 30.74
C PRO A 22 13.84 15.49 30.07
N ALA A 23 13.62 16.45 29.20
CA ALA A 23 12.49 16.44 28.28
C ALA A 23 12.55 15.12 27.50
N ALA A 24 11.57 14.25 27.76
CA ALA A 24 11.36 13.07 26.94
C ALA A 24 11.16 13.52 25.50
N ALA A 25 12.10 13.19 24.65
CA ALA A 25 11.93 13.31 23.22
C ALA A 25 10.74 12.41 22.85
N THR A 26 9.61 13.03 22.60
CA THR A 26 8.46 12.36 21.99
C THR A 26 8.90 12.02 20.58
N GLU A 27 9.36 10.80 20.37
CA GLU A 27 9.46 10.23 19.03
C GLU A 27 8.05 10.23 18.46
N THR A 28 7.76 11.24 17.68
CA THR A 28 6.58 11.25 16.81
C THR A 28 6.83 10.16 15.79
N LYS A 29 6.26 8.97 16.04
CA LYS A 29 6.21 7.89 15.07
C LYS A 29 5.39 8.42 13.91
N GLU A 30 6.09 8.96 12.93
CA GLU A 30 5.52 9.38 11.65
C GLU A 30 4.78 8.17 11.08
N ALA A 31 3.46 8.27 10.96
CA ALA A 31 2.67 7.25 10.31
C ALA A 31 3.24 7.07 8.90
N PRO A 32 3.50 5.84 8.44
CA PRO A 32 4.02 5.63 7.10
C PRO A 32 3.10 6.33 6.11
N ALA A 33 3.67 7.20 5.28
CA ALA A 33 2.94 7.89 4.23
C ALA A 33 2.16 6.83 3.43
N ALA A 34 0.87 7.04 3.26
CA ALA A 34 0.03 6.12 2.49
C ALA A 34 0.67 5.93 1.13
N VAL A 35 0.95 4.68 0.76
CA VAL A 35 1.53 4.36 -0.55
C VAL A 35 0.47 4.68 -1.59
N GLU A 36 0.68 5.73 -2.37
CA GLU A 36 -0.21 6.07 -3.46
C GLU A 36 -0.04 5.02 -4.58
N ILE A 37 -1.08 4.22 -4.79
CA ILE A 37 -1.08 3.16 -5.79
C ILE A 37 -1.78 3.70 -7.04
N PRO A 38 -1.12 3.66 -8.21
CA PRO A 38 -1.68 4.19 -9.44
C PRO A 38 -2.93 3.41 -9.87
N GLU A 39 -3.90 4.12 -10.40
CA GLU A 39 -5.07 3.54 -11.03
C GLU A 39 -4.80 3.18 -12.49
N ILE A 40 -5.50 2.17 -12.99
CA ILE A 40 -5.43 1.72 -14.37
C ILE A 40 -6.86 1.57 -14.92
N SER A 41 -7.10 2.02 -16.15
CA SER A 41 -8.40 1.87 -16.82
C SER A 41 -8.70 0.40 -17.15
N VAL A 42 -9.97 0.07 -17.38
CA VAL A 42 -10.38 -1.29 -17.81
C VAL A 42 -9.66 -1.72 -19.09
N GLU A 43 -9.54 -0.80 -20.07
CA GLU A 43 -8.92 -1.08 -21.35
C GLU A 43 -7.41 -1.37 -21.21
N ASP A 44 -6.73 -0.61 -20.38
CA ASP A 44 -5.30 -0.80 -20.16
C ASP A 44 -5.03 -1.99 -19.26
N ALA A 45 -5.91 -2.27 -18.30
CA ALA A 45 -5.87 -3.47 -17.48
C ALA A 45 -6.00 -4.73 -18.35
N GLU A 46 -6.95 -4.76 -19.31
CA GLU A 46 -7.08 -5.88 -20.24
C GLU A 46 -5.80 -6.11 -21.07
N LYS A 47 -5.25 -5.04 -21.65
CA LYS A 47 -3.99 -5.12 -22.42
C LYS A 47 -2.83 -5.63 -21.56
N ALA A 48 -2.72 -5.13 -20.34
CA ALA A 48 -1.68 -5.55 -19.41
C ALA A 48 -1.83 -7.04 -19.03
N ILE A 49 -3.06 -7.49 -18.75
CA ILE A 49 -3.36 -8.92 -18.47
C ILE A 49 -3.01 -9.79 -19.67
N GLN A 50 -3.36 -9.39 -20.88
CA GLN A 50 -2.98 -10.09 -22.12
C GLN A 50 -1.47 -10.13 -22.32
N SER A 51 -0.74 -9.16 -21.78
CA SER A 51 0.73 -9.06 -21.81
C SER A 51 1.42 -9.76 -20.64
N GLY A 52 0.66 -10.43 -19.74
CA GLY A 52 1.20 -11.24 -18.66
C GLY A 52 1.12 -10.58 -17.26
N ALA A 53 0.42 -9.48 -17.11
CA ALA A 53 0.04 -8.98 -15.78
C ALA A 53 -0.94 -9.92 -15.11
N VAL A 54 -0.96 -9.92 -13.78
CA VAL A 54 -1.83 -10.77 -12.98
C VAL A 54 -2.97 -9.96 -12.39
N ALA A 55 -4.20 -10.34 -12.75
CA ALA A 55 -5.40 -9.79 -12.12
C ALA A 55 -5.64 -10.45 -10.75
N LEU A 56 -6.02 -9.65 -9.76
CA LEU A 56 -6.21 -10.08 -8.37
C LEU A 56 -7.59 -9.63 -7.88
N ASP A 57 -8.45 -10.61 -7.65
CA ASP A 57 -9.83 -10.38 -7.24
C ASP A 57 -9.94 -10.24 -5.72
N ALA A 58 -10.19 -9.01 -5.28
CA ALA A 58 -10.40 -8.67 -3.86
C ALA A 58 -11.89 -8.63 -3.46
N ASN A 59 -12.79 -9.13 -4.32
CA ASN A 59 -14.21 -9.16 -4.04
C ASN A 59 -14.58 -10.17 -2.93
N SER A 60 -15.76 -9.96 -2.37
CA SER A 60 -16.42 -11.01 -1.58
C SER A 60 -16.97 -12.14 -2.50
N GLU A 61 -17.18 -13.30 -1.91
CA GLU A 61 -17.77 -14.45 -2.62
C GLU A 61 -19.10 -14.09 -3.30
N SER A 62 -20.00 -13.47 -2.56
CA SER A 62 -21.30 -13.04 -3.09
C SER A 62 -21.20 -12.07 -4.28
N THR A 63 -20.16 -11.24 -4.32
CA THR A 63 -19.91 -10.37 -5.48
C THR A 63 -19.45 -11.17 -6.69
N ARG A 64 -18.58 -12.17 -6.50
CA ARG A 64 -18.10 -13.07 -7.57
C ARG A 64 -19.22 -13.93 -8.12
N GLU A 65 -20.05 -14.50 -7.27
CA GLU A 65 -21.22 -15.29 -7.69
C GLU A 65 -22.16 -14.49 -8.60
N LYS A 66 -22.40 -13.23 -8.24
CA LYS A 66 -23.28 -12.33 -8.99
C LYS A 66 -22.66 -11.81 -10.29
N ASN A 67 -21.37 -11.52 -10.31
CA ASN A 67 -20.72 -10.79 -11.41
C ASN A 67 -19.72 -11.62 -12.20
N GLY A 68 -19.32 -12.78 -11.68
CA GLY A 68 -18.16 -13.50 -12.20
C GLY A 68 -16.84 -12.83 -11.80
N THR A 69 -15.78 -13.26 -12.42
CA THR A 69 -14.41 -12.78 -12.22
C THR A 69 -13.77 -12.40 -13.53
N VAL A 70 -12.72 -11.58 -13.52
CA VAL A 70 -11.86 -11.37 -14.68
C VAL A 70 -11.21 -12.73 -15.04
N PRO A 71 -11.20 -13.13 -16.31
CA PRO A 71 -10.62 -14.41 -16.71
C PRO A 71 -9.14 -14.55 -16.27
N GLY A 72 -8.82 -15.64 -15.60
CA GLY A 72 -7.46 -15.90 -15.10
C GLY A 72 -7.09 -15.16 -13.83
N ALA A 73 -8.00 -14.41 -13.22
CA ALA A 73 -7.73 -13.71 -11.97
C ALA A 73 -7.45 -14.69 -10.81
N VAL A 74 -6.47 -14.35 -9.99
CA VAL A 74 -6.23 -14.98 -8.69
C VAL A 74 -7.29 -14.50 -7.71
N ILE A 75 -7.95 -15.43 -7.05
CA ILE A 75 -8.98 -15.16 -6.07
C ILE A 75 -8.32 -14.98 -4.70
N LEU A 76 -8.38 -13.78 -4.16
CA LEU A 76 -7.86 -13.53 -2.82
C LEU A 76 -8.83 -14.05 -1.76
N THR A 77 -8.30 -14.73 -0.76
CA THR A 77 -9.10 -15.25 0.37
C THR A 77 -9.63 -14.14 1.27
N SER A 78 -8.99 -12.98 1.25
CA SER A 78 -9.40 -11.78 1.99
C SER A 78 -8.73 -10.56 1.36
N SER A 79 -9.39 -9.42 1.30
CA SER A 79 -8.79 -8.18 0.84
C SER A 79 -7.72 -7.62 1.82
N TYR A 80 -7.88 -7.89 3.13
CA TYR A 80 -7.00 -7.33 4.16
C TYR A 80 -5.95 -8.32 4.67
N LYS A 81 -6.24 -9.63 4.63
CA LYS A 81 -5.46 -10.66 5.34
C LYS A 81 -5.13 -11.88 4.45
N TYR A 82 -5.20 -11.73 3.14
CA TYR A 82 -4.80 -12.83 2.25
C TYR A 82 -3.35 -13.22 2.50
N ASP A 83 -3.02 -14.50 2.31
CA ASP A 83 -1.64 -14.95 2.38
C ASP A 83 -0.87 -14.42 1.16
N VAL A 84 0.31 -13.82 1.39
CA VAL A 84 1.16 -13.27 0.33
C VAL A 84 1.60 -14.34 -0.65
N THR A 85 1.60 -15.61 -0.26
CA THR A 85 1.84 -16.76 -1.14
C THR A 85 0.78 -16.95 -2.22
N GLN A 86 -0.37 -16.25 -2.13
CA GLN A 86 -1.36 -16.20 -3.21
C GLN A 86 -0.92 -15.31 -4.39
N LEU A 87 0.07 -14.44 -4.16
CA LEU A 87 0.66 -13.61 -5.18
C LEU A 87 1.78 -14.37 -5.91
N PRO A 88 2.12 -13.97 -7.14
CA PRO A 88 3.27 -14.53 -7.84
C PRO A 88 4.57 -14.39 -7.04
N ASP A 89 5.43 -15.40 -7.05
CA ASP A 89 6.74 -15.34 -6.39
C ASP A 89 7.63 -14.24 -6.97
N ASP A 90 7.50 -13.99 -8.27
CA ASP A 90 8.22 -12.92 -8.96
C ASP A 90 7.63 -11.55 -8.62
N LYS A 91 8.29 -10.83 -7.73
CA LYS A 91 7.88 -9.48 -7.29
C LYS A 91 8.04 -8.37 -8.34
N SER A 92 8.59 -8.68 -9.49
CA SER A 92 8.66 -7.79 -10.65
C SER A 92 7.40 -7.86 -11.53
N LYS A 93 6.51 -8.82 -11.28
CA LYS A 93 5.24 -8.97 -11.98
C LYS A 93 4.36 -7.74 -11.80
N ASP A 94 3.64 -7.43 -12.86
CA ASP A 94 2.62 -6.40 -12.87
C ASP A 94 1.33 -6.96 -12.25
N LEU A 95 0.86 -6.32 -11.18
CA LEU A 95 -0.29 -6.77 -10.41
C LEU A 95 -1.43 -5.75 -10.56
N ILE A 96 -2.62 -6.23 -10.90
CA ILE A 96 -3.80 -5.40 -11.08
C ILE A 96 -4.90 -5.87 -10.11
N PHE A 97 -5.08 -5.12 -9.05
CA PHE A 97 -6.11 -5.38 -8.05
C PHE A 97 -7.43 -4.77 -8.48
N TYR A 98 -8.51 -5.47 -8.24
CA TYR A 98 -9.85 -4.96 -8.48
C TYR A 98 -10.85 -5.47 -7.44
N CYS A 99 -11.92 -4.71 -7.25
CA CYS A 99 -13.06 -5.14 -6.46
C CYS A 99 -14.39 -4.92 -7.22
N SER A 100 -15.46 -4.47 -6.57
CA SER A 100 -16.77 -4.45 -7.22
C SER A 100 -16.99 -3.25 -8.15
N ASN A 101 -16.61 -2.05 -7.71
CA ASN A 101 -16.84 -0.79 -8.42
C ASN A 101 -16.01 0.34 -7.79
N THR A 102 -16.19 1.57 -8.29
CA THR A 102 -15.45 2.78 -7.86
C THR A 102 -15.58 3.13 -6.38
N ASN A 103 -16.64 2.69 -5.69
CA ASN A 103 -16.86 2.97 -4.27
C ASN A 103 -16.28 1.89 -3.33
N CYS A 104 -15.73 0.83 -3.89
CA CYS A 104 -15.20 -0.29 -3.12
C CYS A 104 -13.72 -0.07 -2.81
N THR A 105 -13.34 -0.12 -1.54
CA THR A 105 -11.96 0.06 -1.07
C THR A 105 -11.21 -1.26 -0.79
N ALA A 106 -11.82 -2.41 -1.09
CA ALA A 106 -11.19 -3.70 -0.86
C ALA A 106 -9.93 -3.91 -1.72
N SER A 107 -9.93 -3.39 -2.96
CA SER A 107 -8.76 -3.41 -3.84
C SER A 107 -7.61 -2.54 -3.32
N ASP A 108 -7.92 -1.42 -2.66
CA ASP A 108 -6.91 -0.54 -2.07
C ASP A 108 -6.14 -1.27 -0.97
N ALA A 109 -6.85 -1.85 -0.02
CA ALA A 109 -6.24 -2.60 1.08
C ALA A 109 -5.42 -3.80 0.58
N ALA A 110 -5.92 -4.50 -0.45
CA ALA A 110 -5.21 -5.63 -1.04
C ALA A 110 -3.93 -5.18 -1.77
N ALA A 111 -4.00 -4.11 -2.53
CA ALA A 111 -2.89 -3.54 -3.27
C ALA A 111 -1.81 -2.96 -2.35
N GLU A 112 -2.20 -2.23 -1.30
CA GLU A 112 -1.30 -1.72 -0.28
C GLU A 112 -0.52 -2.87 0.41
N ARG A 113 -1.22 -3.97 0.73
CA ARG A 113 -0.58 -5.15 1.29
C ARG A 113 0.47 -5.74 0.35
N ALA A 114 0.22 -5.81 -0.96
CA ALA A 114 1.21 -6.25 -1.93
C ALA A 114 2.42 -5.31 -1.98
N SER A 115 2.18 -4.00 -2.07
CA SER A 115 3.23 -2.97 -2.08
C SER A 115 4.14 -3.06 -0.87
N THR A 116 3.58 -3.18 0.33
CA THR A 116 4.33 -3.31 1.59
C THR A 116 5.12 -4.62 1.67
N ASN A 117 4.73 -5.64 0.91
CA ASN A 117 5.46 -6.90 0.78
C ASN A 117 6.45 -6.92 -0.39
N GLY A 118 6.75 -5.77 -0.99
CA GLY A 118 7.85 -5.56 -1.92
C GLY A 118 7.51 -5.70 -3.41
N TYR A 119 6.22 -5.83 -3.77
CA TYR A 119 5.80 -5.73 -5.17
C TYR A 119 5.90 -4.29 -5.64
N LYS A 120 6.54 -4.06 -6.78
CA LYS A 120 6.86 -2.72 -7.29
C LYS A 120 5.89 -2.21 -8.34
N LYS A 121 5.19 -3.09 -9.03
CA LYS A 121 4.26 -2.79 -10.10
C LYS A 121 2.86 -3.21 -9.66
N VAL A 122 2.22 -2.32 -8.92
CA VAL A 122 0.89 -2.55 -8.35
C VAL A 122 -0.03 -1.47 -8.87
N HIS A 123 -1.18 -1.87 -9.39
CA HIS A 123 -2.22 -0.99 -9.93
C HIS A 123 -3.59 -1.36 -9.37
N ILE A 124 -4.51 -0.41 -9.40
CA ILE A 124 -5.91 -0.63 -9.04
C ILE A 124 -6.78 -0.33 -10.26
N MET A 125 -7.53 -1.33 -10.73
CA MET A 125 -8.62 -1.11 -11.67
C MET A 125 -9.85 -0.64 -10.88
N ARG A 126 -10.01 0.68 -10.80
CA ARG A 126 -10.97 1.33 -9.91
C ARG A 126 -12.42 1.02 -10.27
N GLU A 127 -12.75 0.90 -11.54
CA GLU A 127 -14.08 0.58 -12.03
C GLU A 127 -14.53 -0.82 -11.60
N GLY A 128 -13.60 -1.68 -11.28
CA GLY A 128 -13.83 -3.02 -10.75
C GLY A 128 -14.53 -3.95 -11.73
N ILE A 129 -15.08 -5.06 -11.21
CA ILE A 129 -15.74 -6.06 -12.05
C ILE A 129 -17.00 -5.52 -12.74
N LYS A 130 -17.64 -4.49 -12.15
CA LYS A 130 -18.81 -3.88 -12.80
C LYS A 130 -18.38 -3.07 -14.02
N GLY A 131 -17.37 -2.20 -13.91
CA GLY A 131 -16.84 -1.45 -15.04
C GLY A 131 -16.26 -2.37 -16.12
N TRP A 132 -15.61 -3.48 -15.73
CA TRP A 132 -15.17 -4.51 -16.66
C TRP A 132 -16.32 -5.06 -17.52
N LYS A 133 -17.44 -5.39 -16.90
CA LYS A 133 -18.65 -5.85 -17.60
C LYS A 133 -19.29 -4.76 -18.45
N GLU A 134 -19.37 -3.54 -17.93
CA GLU A 134 -19.95 -2.38 -18.65
C GLU A 134 -19.14 -2.03 -19.90
N ALA A 135 -17.82 -2.25 -19.86
CA ALA A 135 -16.94 -2.15 -21.02
C ALA A 135 -17.07 -3.34 -22.01
N GLY A 136 -18.02 -4.26 -21.78
CA GLY A 136 -18.28 -5.41 -22.64
C GLY A 136 -17.23 -6.52 -22.57
N LYS A 137 -16.37 -6.51 -21.53
CA LYS A 137 -15.33 -7.53 -21.36
C LYS A 137 -15.89 -8.83 -20.83
N ALA A 138 -15.32 -9.95 -21.31
CA ALA A 138 -15.73 -11.29 -20.88
C ALA A 138 -15.43 -11.51 -19.39
N THR A 139 -16.32 -12.20 -18.69
CA THR A 139 -16.10 -12.68 -17.32
C THR A 139 -16.15 -14.20 -17.27
N LYS A 140 -15.44 -14.78 -16.30
CA LYS A 140 -15.55 -16.19 -15.98
C LYS A 140 -16.56 -16.36 -14.86
N PRO A 141 -17.57 -17.24 -15.00
CA PRO A 141 -18.47 -17.57 -13.90
C PRO A 141 -17.68 -18.06 -12.68
N TYR A 142 -18.07 -17.58 -11.51
CA TYR A 142 -17.53 -18.07 -10.24
C TYR A 142 -18.41 -19.23 -9.77
N PRO A 143 -17.86 -20.36 -9.31
CA PRO A 143 -18.64 -21.48 -8.82
C PRO A 143 -19.53 -21.05 -7.67
N GLN A 144 -20.80 -21.37 -7.78
CA GLN A 144 -21.73 -21.27 -6.65
C GLN A 144 -21.58 -22.52 -5.81
N SER A 145 -21.50 -22.33 -4.50
CA SER A 145 -21.41 -23.39 -3.50
C SER A 145 -22.76 -24.10 -3.29
#